data_eb064978b1bdd091acca57422ea33836
#
_entry.id   eb064978b1bdd091acca57422ea33836
#
_cell.length_a   1.000
_cell.length_b   1.000
_cell.length_c   1.000
_cell.angle_alpha   90.00
_cell.angle_beta   90.00
_cell.angle_gamma   90.00
#
_symmetry.space_group_name_H-M   'P 1'
#
loop_
_entity.id
_entity.type
_entity.pdbx_description
1 polymer ?
#
loop_
_entity_poly.entity_id
_entity_poly.type
_entity_poly.pdbx_seq_one_letter_code
_entity_poly.pdbx_strand_id
1 'polypeptide(L)'
;MDKVNKIKIVLLSIICIIVFFIWGAREEHHLGRGFTYFESPGHVAYWKKGDTLHFDIPPKVLSYKNTWNTLLVKQHPRQYPHIEDTPYFYPYGRDTIYYFFVDKRSRTVTGPLLYSEMVSFLQERDLSQMLHNLK
;
A
#
# COMPACT_ATOMS: atom_id res chain seq x y z
N MET A 1 2.00 -47.82 -17.40
CA MET A 1 1.42 -46.90 -16.39
C MET A 1 -0.09 -46.99 -16.45
N ASP A 2 -0.70 -47.44 -15.37
CA ASP A 2 -2.14 -47.66 -15.32
C ASP A 2 -2.95 -46.41 -15.48
N LYS A 3 -4.14 -46.54 -16.08
CA LYS A 3 -5.10 -45.38 -16.31
C LYS A 3 -5.33 -44.58 -15.02
N VAL A 4 -5.38 -45.27 -13.88
CA VAL A 4 -5.57 -44.66 -12.56
C VAL A 4 -4.39 -43.76 -12.15
N ASN A 5 -3.16 -44.16 -12.48
CA ASN A 5 -1.96 -43.37 -12.16
C ASN A 5 -1.86 -42.10 -13.01
N LYS A 6 -2.28 -42.19 -14.28
CA LYS A 6 -2.37 -41.00 -15.15
C LYS A 6 -3.36 -39.98 -14.62
N ILE A 7 -4.52 -40.42 -14.16
CA ILE A 7 -5.55 -39.53 -13.59
C ILE A 7 -5.05 -38.89 -12.31
N LYS A 8 -4.37 -39.62 -11.42
CA LYS A 8 -3.78 -39.06 -10.19
C LYS A 8 -2.73 -37.99 -10.48
N ILE A 9 -1.86 -38.20 -11.47
CA ILE A 9 -0.83 -37.20 -11.86
C ILE A 9 -1.47 -35.95 -12.41
N VAL A 10 -2.50 -36.06 -13.25
CA VAL A 10 -3.21 -34.90 -13.80
C VAL A 10 -3.92 -34.13 -12.68
N LEU A 11 -4.59 -34.80 -11.77
CA LEU A 11 -5.26 -34.17 -10.63
C LEU A 11 -4.24 -33.43 -9.73
N LEU A 12 -3.10 -34.08 -9.44
CA LEU A 12 -2.03 -33.46 -8.63
C LEU A 12 -1.46 -32.22 -9.32
N SER A 13 -1.25 -32.24 -10.63
CA SER A 13 -0.78 -31.09 -11.41
C SER A 13 -1.77 -29.93 -11.37
N ILE A 14 -3.07 -30.22 -11.49
CA ILE A 14 -4.11 -29.19 -11.41
C ILE A 14 -4.15 -28.56 -10.02
N ILE A 15 -4.05 -29.37 -8.96
CA ILE A 15 -4.00 -28.88 -7.58
C ILE A 15 -2.77 -28.00 -7.35
N CYS A 16 -1.58 -28.41 -7.84
CA CYS A 16 -0.36 -27.61 -7.75
C CYS A 16 -0.49 -26.28 -8.48
N ILE A 17 -1.11 -26.26 -9.66
CA ILE A 17 -1.36 -25.03 -10.42
C ILE A 17 -2.32 -24.11 -9.66
N ILE A 18 -3.42 -24.64 -9.12
CA ILE A 18 -4.38 -23.86 -8.33
C ILE A 18 -3.71 -23.28 -7.08
N VAL A 19 -2.93 -24.09 -6.34
CA VAL A 19 -2.18 -23.64 -5.17
C VAL A 19 -1.17 -22.56 -5.56
N PHE A 20 -0.47 -22.73 -6.67
CA PHE A 20 0.48 -21.72 -7.17
C PHE A 20 -0.22 -20.40 -7.51
N PHE A 21 -1.39 -20.45 -8.15
CA PHE A 21 -2.19 -19.24 -8.43
C PHE A 21 -2.74 -18.58 -7.17
N ILE A 22 -3.16 -19.36 -6.18
CA ILE A 22 -3.67 -18.81 -4.90
C ILE A 22 -2.52 -18.21 -4.06
N TRP A 23 -1.35 -18.85 -4.03
CA TRP A 23 -0.20 -18.38 -3.25
C TRP A 23 0.64 -17.35 -3.99
N GLY A 24 0.62 -17.36 -5.32
CA GLY A 24 1.34 -16.39 -6.15
C GLY A 24 0.59 -15.10 -6.42
N ALA A 25 -0.71 -15.04 -6.14
CA ALA A 25 -1.48 -13.82 -6.17
C ALA A 25 -1.04 -12.94 -4.97
N ARG A 26 0.00 -12.13 -5.18
CA ARG A 26 0.26 -11.02 -4.28
C ARG A 26 -0.98 -10.16 -4.26
N GLU A 27 -1.52 -9.91 -3.09
CA GLU A 27 -2.67 -9.03 -2.93
C GLU A 27 -2.21 -7.59 -3.22
N GLU A 28 -2.33 -7.20 -4.47
CA GLU A 28 -2.02 -5.88 -4.97
C GLU A 28 -3.32 -5.17 -5.28
N HIS A 29 -3.49 -3.98 -4.69
CA HIS A 29 -4.65 -3.14 -4.95
C HIS A 29 -4.23 -1.94 -5.80
N HIS A 30 -4.69 -1.91 -7.04
CA HIS A 30 -4.44 -0.77 -7.91
C HIS A 30 -5.26 0.44 -7.45
N LEU A 31 -4.58 1.49 -7.05
CA LEU A 31 -5.18 2.72 -6.54
C LEU A 31 -5.46 3.77 -7.63
N GLY A 32 -5.11 3.45 -8.86
CA GLY A 32 -5.23 4.34 -10.02
C GLY A 32 -4.02 5.27 -10.20
N ARG A 33 -3.86 5.80 -11.41
CA ARG A 33 -2.78 6.72 -11.82
C ARG A 33 -1.36 6.21 -11.53
N GLY A 34 -1.15 4.88 -11.55
CA GLY A 34 0.14 4.24 -11.31
C GLY A 34 0.47 3.95 -9.85
N PHE A 35 -0.44 4.27 -8.93
CA PHE A 35 -0.29 3.93 -7.52
C PHE A 35 -0.85 2.54 -7.23
N THR A 36 -0.12 1.79 -6.42
CA THR A 36 -0.49 0.43 -6.00
C THR A 36 -0.23 0.27 -4.51
N TYR A 37 -1.18 -0.33 -3.81
CA TYR A 37 -1.00 -0.79 -2.44
C TYR A 37 -0.65 -2.27 -2.44
N PHE A 38 0.39 -2.63 -1.70
CA PHE A 38 0.84 -3.99 -1.49
C PHE A 38 0.55 -4.39 -0.05
N GLU A 39 -0.26 -5.41 0.19
CA GLU A 39 -0.62 -5.83 1.55
C GLU A 39 0.58 -6.40 2.32
N SER A 40 1.49 -7.04 1.63
CA SER A 40 2.72 -7.56 2.22
C SER A 40 3.94 -6.88 1.61
N PRO A 41 4.61 -5.99 2.37
CA PRO A 41 4.52 -5.72 3.82
C PRO A 41 3.54 -4.61 4.23
N GLY A 42 2.65 -4.12 3.39
CA GLY A 42 1.72 -3.02 3.66
C GLY A 42 2.33 -1.65 3.36
N HIS A 43 2.62 -1.41 2.09
CA HIS A 43 3.17 -0.14 1.60
C HIS A 43 2.45 0.34 0.34
N VAL A 44 2.59 1.61 0.03
CA VAL A 44 2.09 2.22 -1.21
C VAL A 44 3.25 2.57 -2.11
N ALA A 45 3.21 2.14 -3.35
CA ALA A 45 4.23 2.41 -4.34
C ALA A 45 3.65 3.11 -5.58
N TYR A 46 4.47 3.93 -6.22
CA TYR A 46 4.19 4.52 -7.53
C TYR A 46 5.25 4.06 -8.53
N TRP A 47 4.78 3.47 -9.62
CA TRP A 47 5.62 3.01 -10.72
C TRP A 47 5.38 3.85 -11.96
N LYS A 48 6.44 4.36 -12.56
CA LYS A 48 6.41 4.96 -13.89
C LYS A 48 6.82 3.91 -14.92
N LYS A 49 6.11 3.85 -16.04
CA LYS A 49 6.40 2.89 -17.11
C LYS A 49 7.85 3.05 -17.59
N GLY A 50 8.61 1.97 -17.48
CA GLY A 50 10.03 1.92 -17.92
C GLY A 50 11.06 2.40 -16.91
N ASP A 51 10.67 2.76 -15.71
CA ASP A 51 11.54 3.30 -14.66
C ASP A 51 11.49 2.50 -13.36
N THR A 52 12.50 2.76 -12.52
CA THR A 52 12.51 2.33 -11.13
C THR A 52 11.42 3.02 -10.31
N LEU A 53 11.14 2.49 -9.13
CA LEU A 53 10.19 3.06 -8.17
C LEU A 53 10.45 4.55 -7.96
N HIS A 54 9.41 5.38 -8.19
CA HIS A 54 9.50 6.82 -8.00
C HIS A 54 9.15 7.29 -6.61
N PHE A 55 8.32 6.52 -5.92
CA PHE A 55 7.76 6.95 -4.66
C PHE A 55 7.27 5.75 -3.88
N ASP A 56 7.49 5.79 -2.59
CA ASP A 56 7.02 4.76 -1.68
C ASP A 56 6.58 5.39 -0.34
N ILE A 57 5.36 5.06 0.12
CA ILE A 57 5.01 5.21 1.52
C ILE A 57 5.39 3.90 2.21
N PRO A 58 6.44 3.93 3.07
CA PRO A 58 6.99 2.71 3.63
C PRO A 58 6.00 2.01 4.57
N PRO A 59 6.23 0.74 4.85
CA PRO A 59 5.44 -0.01 5.82
C PRO A 59 5.51 0.59 7.23
N LYS A 60 4.57 0.37 8.10
CA LYS A 60 3.34 -0.41 7.84
C LYS A 60 2.19 0.55 7.58
N VAL A 61 1.61 0.48 6.41
CA VAL A 61 0.34 1.13 6.14
C VAL A 61 -0.76 0.37 6.89
N LEU A 62 -1.49 1.06 7.76
CA LEU A 62 -2.57 0.49 8.57
C LEU A 62 -3.90 0.53 7.83
N SER A 63 -4.15 1.63 7.15
CA SER A 63 -5.34 1.84 6.34
C SER A 63 -5.12 2.97 5.33
N TYR A 64 -5.97 3.03 4.33
CA TYR A 64 -5.96 4.10 3.36
C TYR A 64 -7.37 4.41 2.86
N LYS A 65 -7.55 5.63 2.36
CA LYS A 65 -8.74 6.04 1.63
C LYS A 65 -8.36 6.54 0.26
N ASN A 66 -8.89 5.89 -0.74
CA ASN A 66 -8.55 6.11 -2.13
C ASN A 66 -9.70 6.79 -2.89
N THR A 67 -9.37 7.83 -3.63
CA THR A 67 -10.23 8.43 -4.65
C THR A 67 -9.51 8.42 -6.00
N TRP A 68 -10.16 8.85 -7.06
CA TRP A 68 -9.50 8.94 -8.38
C TRP A 68 -8.26 9.82 -8.38
N ASN A 69 -8.29 10.95 -7.66
CA ASN A 69 -7.23 11.96 -7.68
C ASN A 69 -6.39 12.01 -6.42
N THR A 70 -6.88 11.48 -5.30
CA THR A 70 -6.24 11.62 -4.00
C THR A 70 -6.16 10.30 -3.26
N LEU A 71 -5.18 10.20 -2.39
CA LEU A 71 -4.98 9.06 -1.51
C LEU A 71 -4.59 9.57 -0.12
N LEU A 72 -5.33 9.17 0.90
CA LEU A 72 -4.98 9.40 2.29
C LEU A 72 -4.52 8.09 2.90
N VAL A 73 -3.36 8.09 3.53
CA VAL A 73 -2.73 6.90 4.10
C VAL A 73 -2.46 7.10 5.58
N LYS A 74 -2.78 6.10 6.38
CA LYS A 74 -2.45 6.00 7.80
C LYS A 74 -1.33 4.98 7.98
N GLN A 75 -0.23 5.37 8.62
CA GLN A 75 0.99 4.58 8.76
C GLN A 75 1.42 4.48 10.22
N HIS A 76 1.98 3.33 10.59
CA HIS A 76 2.70 3.14 11.86
C HIS A 76 4.10 2.59 11.61
N PRO A 77 5.13 3.45 11.53
CA PRO A 77 6.49 3.05 11.10
C PRO A 77 7.15 2.01 12.02
N ARG A 78 6.81 1.99 13.30
CA ARG A 78 7.41 1.07 14.28
C ARG A 78 7.25 -0.41 13.93
N GLN A 79 6.17 -0.77 13.25
CA GLN A 79 5.90 -2.18 12.89
C GLN A 79 6.93 -2.75 11.90
N TYR A 80 7.75 -1.87 11.29
CA TYR A 80 8.84 -2.26 10.39
C TYR A 80 10.11 -1.46 10.70
N PRO A 81 10.77 -1.76 11.85
CA PRO A 81 11.92 -0.97 12.32
C PRO A 81 13.17 -1.09 11.45
N HIS A 82 13.23 -2.12 10.58
CA HIS A 82 14.42 -2.39 9.76
C HIS A 82 14.46 -1.64 8.43
N ILE A 83 13.47 -0.82 8.12
CA ILE A 83 13.50 0.04 6.94
C ILE A 83 14.27 1.30 7.32
N GLU A 84 15.60 1.20 7.18
CA GLU A 84 16.51 2.31 7.51
C GLU A 84 16.49 3.40 6.43
N ASP A 85 16.22 3.05 5.18
CA ASP A 85 16.28 3.94 4.03
C ASP A 85 14.91 4.52 3.66
N THR A 86 14.26 5.21 4.59
CA THR A 86 13.09 5.99 4.24
C THR A 86 13.45 7.45 4.01
N PRO A 87 12.96 8.10 2.94
CA PRO A 87 13.19 9.51 2.70
C PRO A 87 12.46 10.42 3.70
N TYR A 88 11.66 9.84 4.59
CA TYR A 88 10.82 10.59 5.52
C TYR A 88 11.47 10.72 6.89
N PHE A 89 11.48 11.95 7.41
CA PHE A 89 11.81 12.24 8.79
C PHE A 89 10.55 12.15 9.65
N TYR A 90 10.60 11.37 10.72
CA TYR A 90 9.50 11.19 11.68
C TYR A 90 9.75 12.05 12.93
N PRO A 91 9.16 13.25 13.03
CA PRO A 91 9.53 14.24 14.07
C PRO A 91 9.17 13.78 15.49
N TYR A 92 8.20 12.88 15.62
CA TYR A 92 7.74 12.36 16.92
C TYR A 92 8.14 10.89 17.14
N GLY A 93 9.15 10.42 16.42
CA GLY A 93 9.62 9.04 16.49
C GLY A 93 8.76 8.04 15.73
N ARG A 94 9.26 6.81 15.65
CA ARG A 94 8.60 5.74 14.86
C ARG A 94 7.50 5.00 15.64
N ASP A 95 7.26 5.36 16.90
CA ASP A 95 6.18 4.79 17.73
C ASP A 95 4.92 5.64 17.72
N THR A 96 4.71 6.36 16.65
CA THR A 96 3.61 7.30 16.46
C THR A 96 2.91 6.99 15.14
N ILE A 97 1.60 7.18 15.13
CA ILE A 97 0.82 7.07 13.90
C ILE A 97 0.93 8.36 13.11
N TYR A 98 1.26 8.22 11.83
CA TYR A 98 1.36 9.31 10.87
C TYR A 98 0.37 9.16 9.74
N TYR A 99 0.13 10.28 9.09
CA TYR A 99 -0.75 10.38 7.94
C TYR A 99 0.00 10.99 6.76
N PHE A 100 -0.27 10.45 5.57
CA PHE A 100 0.23 10.95 4.31
C PHE A 100 -0.92 11.28 3.40
N PHE A 101 -0.84 12.42 2.74
CA PHE A 101 -1.76 12.79 1.69
C PHE A 101 -1.03 12.79 0.35
N VAL A 102 -1.57 12.08 -0.61
CA VAL A 102 -1.04 12.01 -1.97
C VAL A 102 -2.01 12.69 -2.93
N ASP A 103 -1.54 13.72 -3.61
CA ASP A 103 -2.19 14.20 -4.83
C ASP A 103 -1.66 13.39 -6.01
N LYS A 104 -2.51 12.51 -6.56
CA LYS A 104 -2.12 11.61 -7.65
C LYS A 104 -1.98 12.31 -9.00
N ARG A 105 -2.55 13.51 -9.18
CA ARG A 105 -2.39 14.30 -10.40
C ARG A 105 -1.00 14.90 -10.49
N SER A 106 -0.58 15.59 -9.45
CA SER A 106 0.74 16.21 -9.34
C SER A 106 1.82 15.25 -8.89
N ARG A 107 1.43 14.05 -8.38
CA ARG A 107 2.33 13.06 -7.78
C ARG A 107 3.11 13.61 -6.60
N THR A 108 2.47 14.46 -5.83
CA THR A 108 3.04 15.06 -4.62
C THR A 108 2.54 14.34 -3.39
N VAL A 109 3.43 14.25 -2.39
CA VAL A 109 3.17 13.62 -1.11
C VAL A 109 3.37 14.66 -0.02
N THR A 110 2.38 14.77 0.84
CA THR A 110 2.44 15.58 2.05
C THR A 110 2.41 14.65 3.25
N GLY A 111 3.37 14.77 4.12
CA GLY A 111 3.55 13.91 5.30
C GLY A 111 5.03 13.57 5.51
N PRO A 112 5.34 12.88 6.60
CA PRO A 112 4.43 12.38 7.64
C PRO A 112 3.85 13.49 8.53
N LEU A 113 2.55 13.50 8.73
CA LEU A 113 1.82 14.44 9.58
C LEU A 113 1.14 13.71 10.75
N LEU A 114 0.98 14.38 11.88
CA LEU A 114 0.09 13.93 12.94
C LEU A 114 -1.37 14.07 12.53
N TYR A 115 -2.27 13.41 13.25
CA TYR A 115 -3.71 13.47 12.98
C TYR A 115 -4.24 14.91 12.96
N SER A 116 -3.88 15.73 13.97
CA SER A 116 -4.30 17.13 14.05
C SER A 116 -3.79 18.00 12.90
N GLU A 117 -2.56 17.76 12.47
CA GLU A 117 -1.94 18.46 11.33
C GLU A 117 -2.63 18.04 10.02
N MET A 118 -2.95 16.76 9.85
CA MET A 118 -3.68 16.26 8.69
C MET A 118 -5.11 16.80 8.65
N VAL A 119 -5.79 16.89 9.81
CA VAL A 119 -7.12 17.52 9.88
C VAL A 119 -7.08 18.93 9.35
N SER A 120 -6.15 19.77 9.84
CA SER A 120 -6.00 21.16 9.39
C SER A 120 -5.68 21.23 7.89
N PHE A 121 -4.76 20.39 7.43
CA PHE A 121 -4.37 20.30 6.02
C PHE A 121 -5.55 19.97 5.08
N LEU A 122 -6.41 19.04 5.48
CA LEU A 122 -7.57 18.63 4.69
C LEU A 122 -8.71 19.67 4.77
N GLN A 123 -8.89 20.34 5.92
CA GLN A 123 -9.87 21.43 6.07
C GLN A 123 -9.57 22.58 5.13
N GLU A 124 -8.32 23.00 5.02
CA GLU A 124 -7.89 24.06 4.11
C GLU A 124 -8.17 23.75 2.63
N ARG A 125 -8.41 22.48 2.29
CA ARG A 125 -8.64 21.97 0.92
C ARG A 125 -10.05 21.45 0.68
N ASP A 126 -10.96 21.63 1.64
CA ASP A 126 -12.33 21.09 1.59
C ASP A 126 -12.38 19.54 1.40
N LEU A 127 -11.40 18.84 1.98
CA LEU A 127 -11.25 17.39 1.86
C LEU A 127 -11.46 16.66 3.19
N SER A 128 -12.08 17.31 4.19
CA SER A 128 -12.26 16.74 5.54
C SER A 128 -13.00 15.40 5.55
N GLN A 129 -13.86 15.16 4.56
CA GLN A 129 -14.58 13.89 4.40
C GLN A 129 -13.64 12.69 4.17
N MET A 130 -12.39 12.91 3.78
CA MET A 130 -11.42 11.82 3.60
C MET A 130 -11.03 11.15 4.92
N LEU A 131 -11.15 11.85 6.04
CA LEU A 131 -10.88 11.29 7.37
C LEU A 131 -11.98 10.34 7.86
N HIS A 132 -13.21 10.47 7.33
CA HIS A 132 -14.31 9.59 7.71
C HIS A 132 -14.02 8.16 7.25
N ASN A 133 -14.15 7.21 8.20
CA ASN A 133 -13.94 5.77 7.97
C ASN A 133 -12.49 5.36 7.63
N LEU A 134 -11.52 6.20 7.91
CA LEU A 134 -10.12 5.79 7.90
C LEU A 134 -9.83 5.03 9.22
N LYS A 135 -10.24 3.76 9.26
CA LYS A 135 -10.06 2.91 10.44
C LYS A 135 -8.69 2.28 10.48
#